data_2c8df0984580d03c51e677124d7a21d8
#
_entry.id   2c8df0984580d03c51e677124d7a21d8
#
_cell.length_a   1.000
_cell.length_b   1.000
_cell.length_c   1.000
_cell.angle_alpha   90.00
_cell.angle_beta   90.00
_cell.angle_gamma   90.00
#
_symmetry.space_group_name_H-M   'P 1'
#
loop_
_entity.id
_entity.type
_entity.pdbx_description
1 polymer ?
#
loop_
_entity_poly.entity_id
_entity_poly.type
_entity_poly.pdbx_seq_one_letter_code
_entity_poly.pdbx_strand_id
1 'polypeptide(L)'
;DLNQFSDKIIISSINEINISILENYISFLNNIYKPKTVKRKLATIKAFFHYLEYKNIIQYNPFNKMITQFREPIILPKVIPLKTIEYFLSTVYNQMHYADTAFKKKNALRDAAISEILFSTGMRISELCSIKPHDINLSTGTILIYGKGNKERRINIGNEQVISILKEYR
;
A
#
# COMPACT_ATOMS: atom_id res chain seq x y z
N ASP A 1 -14.23 5.87 9.80
CA ASP A 1 -13.59 6.56 10.94
C ASP A 1 -14.52 7.65 11.51
N LEU A 2 -15.12 8.52 10.69
CA LEU A 2 -16.04 9.57 11.16
C LEU A 2 -17.34 8.97 11.74
N ASN A 3 -17.94 7.96 11.11
CA ASN A 3 -19.12 7.28 11.62
C ASN A 3 -18.85 6.67 13.00
N GLN A 4 -17.73 5.95 13.17
CA GLN A 4 -17.34 5.40 14.48
C GLN A 4 -17.15 6.50 15.55
N PHE A 5 -16.62 7.65 15.16
CA PHE A 5 -16.48 8.80 16.05
C PHE A 5 -17.86 9.32 16.46
N SER A 6 -18.75 9.56 15.51
CA SER A 6 -20.12 10.00 15.74
C SER A 6 -20.92 9.03 16.61
N ASP A 7 -20.85 7.72 16.32
CA ASP A 7 -21.59 6.69 17.06
C ASP A 7 -21.13 6.56 18.52
N LYS A 8 -19.86 6.86 18.80
CA LYS A 8 -19.29 6.73 20.15
C LYS A 8 -19.50 7.96 21.02
N ILE A 9 -19.66 9.13 20.41
CA ILE A 9 -19.81 10.39 21.13
C ILE A 9 -21.28 10.82 21.03
N ILE A 10 -21.99 10.71 22.15
CA ILE A 10 -23.37 11.19 22.26
C ILE A 10 -23.32 12.70 22.52
N ILE A 11 -23.51 13.47 21.46
CA ILE A 11 -23.55 14.95 21.51
C ILE A 11 -24.70 15.44 20.62
N SER A 12 -25.30 16.56 21.07
CA SER A 12 -26.36 17.20 20.32
C SER A 12 -25.83 18.16 19.25
N SER A 13 -24.61 18.67 19.41
CA SER A 13 -23.96 19.62 18.50
C SER A 13 -22.46 19.39 18.40
N ILE A 14 -21.91 19.62 17.20
CA ILE A 14 -20.46 19.56 16.93
C ILE A 14 -19.67 20.56 17.79
N ASN A 15 -20.30 21.66 18.21
CA ASN A 15 -19.69 22.69 19.05
C ASN A 15 -19.47 22.25 20.51
N GLU A 16 -20.10 21.17 20.95
CA GLU A 16 -19.92 20.61 22.30
C GLU A 16 -18.63 19.78 22.41
N ILE A 17 -18.01 19.43 21.27
CA ILE A 17 -16.79 18.65 21.26
C ILE A 17 -15.62 19.48 21.78
N ASN A 18 -15.14 19.08 22.95
CA ASN A 18 -14.00 19.67 23.63
C ASN A 18 -12.84 18.69 23.72
N ILE A 19 -11.71 19.14 24.27
CA ILE A 19 -10.48 18.33 24.40
C ILE A 19 -10.74 17.07 25.23
N SER A 20 -11.50 17.15 26.32
CA SER A 20 -11.77 16.00 27.19
C SER A 20 -12.56 14.90 26.47
N ILE A 21 -13.52 15.25 25.63
CA ILE A 21 -14.26 14.29 24.81
C ILE A 21 -13.32 13.60 23.81
N LEU A 22 -12.41 14.35 23.19
CA LEU A 22 -11.41 13.78 22.28
C LEU A 22 -10.42 12.86 23.01
N GLU A 23 -9.96 13.23 24.20
CA GLU A 23 -9.07 12.40 25.02
C GLU A 23 -9.75 11.08 25.44
N ASN A 24 -11.01 11.13 25.83
CA ASN A 24 -11.81 9.93 26.13
C ASN A 24 -11.95 9.04 24.90
N TYR A 25 -12.18 9.64 23.73
CA TYR A 25 -12.24 8.89 22.48
C TYR A 25 -10.89 8.26 22.11
N ILE A 26 -9.79 8.97 22.32
CA ILE A 26 -8.42 8.42 22.11
C ILE A 26 -8.17 7.25 23.06
N SER A 27 -8.55 7.36 24.32
CA SER A 27 -8.43 6.27 25.30
C SER A 27 -9.24 5.06 24.86
N PHE A 28 -10.47 5.26 24.39
CA PHE A 28 -11.28 4.20 23.81
C PHE A 28 -10.59 3.53 22.60
N LEU A 29 -10.05 4.32 21.68
CA LEU A 29 -9.35 3.78 20.50
C LEU A 29 -8.09 2.99 20.88
N ASN A 30 -7.32 3.46 21.86
CA ASN A 30 -6.10 2.79 22.34
C ASN A 30 -6.38 1.44 22.97
N ASN A 31 -7.55 1.22 23.55
CA ASN A 31 -7.94 -0.07 24.10
C ASN A 31 -8.30 -1.11 23.03
N ILE A 32 -8.63 -0.66 21.81
CA ILE A 32 -9.13 -1.55 20.75
C ILE A 32 -8.10 -1.72 19.62
N TYR A 33 -7.36 -0.66 19.29
CA TYR A 33 -6.54 -0.61 18.10
C TYR A 33 -5.06 -0.43 18.39
N LYS A 34 -4.21 -0.91 17.48
CA LYS A 34 -2.77 -0.64 17.51
C LYS A 34 -2.49 0.85 17.28
N PRO A 35 -1.40 1.41 17.84
CA PRO A 35 -1.05 2.84 17.77
C PRO A 35 -1.12 3.45 16.36
N LYS A 36 -0.63 2.72 15.35
CA LYS A 36 -0.67 3.16 13.94
C LYS A 36 -2.10 3.34 13.42
N THR A 37 -3.04 2.47 13.83
CA THR A 37 -4.45 2.57 13.47
C THR A 37 -5.12 3.74 14.18
N VAL A 38 -4.81 3.95 15.47
CA VAL A 38 -5.30 5.09 16.26
C VAL A 38 -4.86 6.40 15.60
N LYS A 39 -3.57 6.53 15.28
CA LYS A 39 -3.01 7.70 14.60
C LYS A 39 -3.72 8.01 13.27
N ARG A 40 -3.97 6.99 12.44
CA ARG A 40 -4.70 7.16 11.18
C ARG A 40 -6.14 7.65 11.41
N LYS A 41 -6.87 7.04 12.37
CA LYS A 41 -8.24 7.43 12.71
C LYS A 41 -8.30 8.89 13.22
N LEU A 42 -7.38 9.27 14.07
CA LEU A 42 -7.30 10.64 14.58
C LEU A 42 -6.93 11.65 13.50
N ALA A 43 -6.04 11.28 12.57
CA ALA A 43 -5.71 12.14 11.44
C ALA A 43 -6.94 12.46 10.58
N THR A 44 -7.84 11.47 10.38
CA THR A 44 -9.12 11.67 9.66
C THR A 44 -10.02 12.67 10.41
N ILE A 45 -10.16 12.51 11.72
CA ILE A 45 -11.02 13.40 12.53
C ILE A 45 -10.40 14.79 12.59
N LYS A 46 -9.10 14.91 12.79
CA LYS A 46 -8.37 16.18 12.78
C LYS A 46 -8.58 16.94 11.46
N ALA A 47 -8.48 16.24 10.33
CA ALA A 47 -8.71 16.83 9.00
C ALA A 47 -10.16 17.33 8.87
N PHE A 48 -11.14 16.59 9.41
CA PHE A 48 -12.53 16.99 9.42
C PHE A 48 -12.75 18.28 10.26
N PHE A 49 -12.18 18.37 11.46
CA PHE A 49 -12.29 19.58 12.28
C PHE A 49 -11.60 20.79 11.65
N HIS A 50 -10.47 20.60 10.98
CA HIS A 50 -9.86 21.67 10.17
C HIS A 50 -10.75 22.14 9.03
N TYR A 51 -11.45 21.22 8.37
CA TYR A 51 -12.42 21.58 7.34
C TYR A 51 -13.59 22.38 7.91
N LEU A 52 -14.14 21.99 9.07
CA LEU A 52 -15.22 22.73 9.74
C LEU A 52 -14.78 24.15 10.15
N GLU A 53 -13.58 24.29 10.68
CA GLU A 53 -12.97 25.58 11.03
C GLU A 53 -12.77 26.45 9.78
N TYR A 54 -12.22 25.88 8.70
CA TYR A 54 -12.05 26.56 7.41
C TYR A 54 -13.39 27.05 6.82
N LYS A 55 -14.46 26.29 7.00
CA LYS A 55 -15.82 26.67 6.56
C LYS A 55 -16.56 27.59 7.53
N ASN A 56 -15.94 28.02 8.62
CA ASN A 56 -16.53 28.82 9.68
C ASN A 56 -17.79 28.17 10.31
N ILE A 57 -17.88 26.83 10.28
CA ILE A 57 -18.98 26.07 10.93
C ILE A 57 -18.74 25.99 12.43
N ILE A 58 -17.47 25.91 12.85
CA ILE A 58 -17.04 25.97 14.24
C ILE A 58 -16.12 27.16 14.43
N GLN A 59 -16.25 27.85 15.58
CA GLN A 59 -15.38 28.98 15.94
C GLN A 59 -14.05 28.55 16.56
N TYR A 60 -14.01 27.34 17.11
CA TYR A 60 -12.85 26.82 17.82
C TYR A 60 -12.62 25.35 17.45
N ASN A 61 -11.40 25.05 17.04
CA ASN A 61 -10.99 23.68 16.75
C ASN A 61 -10.24 23.09 17.97
N PRO A 62 -10.82 22.08 18.64
CA PRO A 62 -10.20 21.51 19.84
C PRO A 62 -8.85 20.85 19.60
N PHE A 63 -8.54 20.46 18.34
CA PHE A 63 -7.24 19.90 18.01
C PHE A 63 -6.10 20.92 18.00
N ASN A 64 -6.37 22.24 17.94
CA ASN A 64 -5.31 23.25 17.91
C ASN A 64 -4.50 23.30 19.22
N LYS A 65 -5.10 22.94 20.35
CA LYS A 65 -4.43 22.87 21.66
C LYS A 65 -4.06 21.47 22.10
N MET A 66 -4.37 20.46 21.29
CA MET A 66 -4.16 19.07 21.65
C MET A 66 -2.79 18.58 21.18
N ILE A 67 -1.95 18.18 22.12
CA ILE A 67 -0.66 17.55 21.82
C ILE A 67 -0.88 16.03 21.70
N THR A 68 -0.99 15.54 20.46
CA THR A 68 -1.09 14.11 20.19
C THR A 68 0.27 13.57 19.82
N GLN A 69 1.02 13.03 20.79
CA GLN A 69 2.26 12.31 20.53
C GLN A 69 1.98 10.81 20.63
N PHE A 70 2.09 10.11 19.50
CA PHE A 70 2.05 8.65 19.47
C PHE A 70 3.48 8.13 19.37
N ARG A 71 3.96 7.44 20.41
CA ARG A 71 5.20 6.68 20.33
C ARG A 71 4.92 5.40 19.55
N GLU A 72 5.32 5.38 18.31
CA GLU A 72 5.30 4.15 17.52
C GLU A 72 6.61 3.39 17.76
N PRO A 73 6.57 2.10 18.09
CA PRO A 73 7.78 1.30 18.11
C PRO A 73 8.37 1.23 16.70
N ILE A 74 9.69 1.42 16.59
CA ILE A 74 10.42 1.21 15.34
C ILE A 74 10.45 -0.31 15.10
N ILE A 75 9.57 -0.79 14.24
CA ILE A 75 9.54 -2.20 13.84
C ILE A 75 10.38 -2.33 12.58
N LEU A 76 11.46 -3.11 12.67
CA LEU A 76 12.26 -3.44 11.50
C LEU A 76 11.42 -4.17 10.46
N PRO A 77 11.56 -3.84 9.17
CA PRO A 77 10.89 -4.54 8.10
C PRO A 77 11.20 -6.04 8.15
N LYS A 78 10.18 -6.89 8.02
CA LYS A 78 10.40 -8.32 7.83
C LYS A 78 10.92 -8.56 6.42
N VAL A 79 12.11 -9.09 6.30
CA VAL A 79 12.73 -9.46 5.03
C VAL A 79 12.49 -10.94 4.78
N ILE A 80 12.11 -11.29 3.56
CA ILE A 80 12.01 -12.69 3.15
C ILE A 80 13.43 -13.21 2.91
N PRO A 81 13.85 -14.32 3.55
CA PRO A 81 15.18 -14.90 3.34
C PRO A 81 15.40 -15.27 1.86
N LEU A 82 16.62 -15.06 1.36
CA LEU A 82 16.96 -15.35 -0.03
C LEU A 82 16.62 -16.80 -0.44
N LYS A 83 16.95 -17.77 0.42
CA LYS A 83 16.61 -19.20 0.22
C LYS A 83 15.11 -19.43 0.00
N THR A 84 14.25 -18.65 0.66
CA THR A 84 12.79 -18.75 0.48
C THR A 84 12.39 -18.21 -0.88
N ILE A 85 13.03 -17.15 -1.36
CA ILE A 85 12.79 -16.58 -2.69
C ILE A 85 13.26 -17.57 -3.77
N GLU A 86 14.44 -18.15 -3.63
CA GLU A 86 14.98 -19.17 -4.53
C GLU A 86 14.06 -20.38 -4.62
N TYR A 87 13.59 -20.88 -3.46
CA TYR A 87 12.63 -22.00 -3.42
C TYR A 87 11.30 -21.64 -4.08
N PHE A 88 10.79 -20.43 -3.84
CA PHE A 88 9.56 -19.96 -4.48
C PHE A 88 9.72 -19.90 -6.02
N LEU A 89 10.77 -19.27 -6.51
CA LEU A 89 11.02 -19.17 -7.95
C LEU A 89 11.20 -20.55 -8.59
N SER A 90 11.97 -21.43 -7.96
CA SER A 90 12.13 -22.81 -8.48
C SER A 90 10.80 -23.55 -8.55
N THR A 91 9.89 -23.35 -7.58
CA THR A 91 8.55 -23.94 -7.60
C THR A 91 7.71 -23.40 -8.76
N VAL A 92 7.78 -22.09 -9.02
CA VAL A 92 7.06 -21.45 -10.12
C VAL A 92 7.58 -21.98 -11.48
N TYR A 93 8.88 -22.11 -11.64
CA TYR A 93 9.48 -22.69 -12.86
C TYR A 93 9.12 -24.17 -13.03
N ASN A 94 9.09 -24.94 -11.96
CA ASN A 94 8.67 -26.35 -12.02
C ASN A 94 7.22 -26.48 -12.49
N GLN A 95 6.32 -25.57 -12.12
CA GLN A 95 4.94 -25.57 -12.64
C GLN A 95 4.88 -25.41 -14.17
N MET A 96 5.78 -24.62 -14.76
CA MET A 96 5.89 -24.53 -16.22
C MET A 96 6.30 -25.88 -16.85
N HIS A 97 7.22 -26.59 -16.20
CA HIS A 97 7.74 -27.86 -16.69
C HIS A 97 6.68 -28.99 -16.64
N TYR A 98 5.85 -29.00 -15.59
CA TYR A 98 4.80 -30.02 -15.39
C TYR A 98 3.45 -29.67 -16.04
N ALA A 99 3.34 -28.54 -16.71
CA ALA A 99 2.09 -28.14 -17.36
C ALA A 99 1.79 -29.01 -18.58
N ASP A 100 0.70 -29.76 -18.55
CA ASP A 100 0.29 -30.75 -19.56
C ASP A 100 -0.61 -30.15 -20.65
N THR A 101 -1.21 -28.98 -20.44
CA THR A 101 -2.08 -28.31 -21.41
C THR A 101 -1.54 -26.93 -21.79
N ALA A 102 -1.87 -26.46 -23.01
CA ALA A 102 -1.50 -25.12 -23.48
C ALA A 102 -1.97 -24.00 -22.52
N PHE A 103 -3.17 -24.17 -21.94
CA PHE A 103 -3.70 -23.22 -20.95
C PHE A 103 -2.87 -23.18 -19.66
N LYS A 104 -2.51 -24.35 -19.12
CA LYS A 104 -1.66 -24.42 -17.91
C LYS A 104 -0.26 -23.87 -18.19
N LYS A 105 0.32 -24.17 -19.36
CA LYS A 105 1.62 -23.61 -19.78
C LYS A 105 1.59 -22.10 -19.82
N LYS A 106 0.57 -21.51 -20.45
CA LYS A 106 0.41 -20.05 -20.53
C LYS A 106 0.24 -19.42 -19.15
N ASN A 107 -0.52 -20.03 -18.25
CA ASN A 107 -0.70 -19.53 -16.89
C ASN A 107 0.61 -19.62 -16.08
N ALA A 108 1.32 -20.74 -16.13
CA ALA A 108 2.59 -20.92 -15.46
C ALA A 108 3.66 -19.93 -15.96
N LEU A 109 3.71 -19.69 -17.27
CA LEU A 109 4.59 -18.70 -17.89
C LEU A 109 4.26 -17.26 -17.41
N ARG A 110 2.97 -16.91 -17.34
CA ARG A 110 2.52 -15.63 -16.78
C ARG A 110 2.96 -15.48 -15.33
N ASP A 111 2.76 -16.52 -14.52
CA ASP A 111 3.06 -16.47 -13.08
C ASP A 111 4.58 -16.36 -12.85
N ALA A 112 5.39 -17.01 -13.69
CA ALA A 112 6.83 -16.83 -13.69
C ALA A 112 7.25 -15.41 -14.11
N ALA A 113 6.68 -14.87 -15.19
CA ALA A 113 6.96 -13.53 -15.66
C ALA A 113 6.59 -12.46 -14.60
N ILE A 114 5.43 -12.60 -13.94
CA ILE A 114 5.00 -11.73 -12.84
C ILE A 114 5.99 -11.78 -11.67
N SER A 115 6.36 -12.99 -11.25
CA SER A 115 7.26 -13.20 -10.12
C SER A 115 8.63 -12.58 -10.39
N GLU A 116 9.19 -12.85 -11.55
CA GLU A 116 10.51 -12.32 -11.97
C GLU A 116 10.53 -10.79 -12.07
N ILE A 117 9.50 -10.18 -12.66
CA ILE A 117 9.41 -8.71 -12.71
C ILE A 117 9.34 -8.11 -11.31
N LEU A 118 8.52 -8.67 -10.42
CA LEU A 118 8.38 -8.15 -9.06
C LEU A 118 9.69 -8.24 -8.28
N PHE A 119 10.40 -9.36 -8.36
CA PHE A 119 11.67 -9.55 -7.66
C PHE A 119 12.80 -8.71 -8.27
N SER A 120 12.89 -8.63 -9.58
CA SER A 120 13.98 -7.91 -10.27
C SER A 120 13.83 -6.39 -10.18
N THR A 121 12.60 -5.86 -10.08
CA THR A 121 12.34 -4.42 -10.17
C THR A 121 11.86 -3.78 -8.87
N GLY A 122 11.32 -4.56 -7.95
CA GLY A 122 10.70 -4.04 -6.72
C GLY A 122 9.48 -3.14 -6.96
N MET A 123 8.86 -3.23 -8.14
CA MET A 123 7.66 -2.43 -8.45
C MET A 123 6.46 -2.87 -7.61
N ARG A 124 5.49 -1.97 -7.46
CA ARG A 124 4.24 -2.31 -6.78
C ARG A 124 3.35 -3.15 -7.68
N ILE A 125 2.55 -4.04 -7.09
CA ILE A 125 1.61 -4.88 -7.86
C ILE A 125 0.64 -4.06 -8.72
N SER A 126 0.18 -2.91 -8.24
CA SER A 126 -0.68 -2.01 -9.01
C SER A 126 0.02 -1.39 -10.21
N GLU A 127 1.33 -1.12 -10.10
CA GLU A 127 2.15 -0.64 -11.21
C GLU A 127 2.32 -1.73 -12.25
N LEU A 128 2.61 -2.97 -11.83
CA LEU A 128 2.69 -4.13 -12.73
C LEU A 128 1.38 -4.34 -13.50
N CYS A 129 0.24 -4.30 -12.83
CA CYS A 129 -1.07 -4.47 -13.46
C CYS A 129 -1.43 -3.35 -14.46
N SER A 130 -0.79 -2.19 -14.36
CA SER A 130 -1.03 -1.05 -15.25
C SER A 130 -0.09 -0.99 -16.45
N ILE A 131 0.96 -1.83 -16.50
CA ILE A 131 1.91 -1.86 -17.61
C ILE A 131 1.22 -2.28 -18.91
N LYS A 132 1.49 -1.52 -19.95
CA LYS A 132 1.03 -1.82 -21.31
C LYS A 132 2.20 -2.37 -22.16
N PRO A 133 1.91 -3.10 -23.24
CA PRO A 133 2.96 -3.67 -24.08
C PRO A 133 4.00 -2.66 -24.62
N HIS A 134 3.59 -1.41 -24.83
CA HIS A 134 4.48 -0.34 -25.31
C HIS A 134 5.36 0.27 -24.23
N ASP A 135 5.04 0.03 -22.94
CA ASP A 135 5.84 0.49 -21.81
C ASP A 135 7.09 -0.40 -21.60
N ILE A 136 7.13 -1.57 -22.22
CA ILE A 136 8.23 -2.54 -22.11
C ILE A 136 9.04 -2.58 -23.40
N ASN A 137 10.31 -2.21 -23.29
CA ASN A 137 11.28 -2.42 -24.36
C ASN A 137 12.17 -3.61 -24.03
N LEU A 138 11.86 -4.77 -24.63
CA LEU A 138 12.59 -6.01 -24.38
C LEU A 138 13.98 -6.06 -25.05
N SER A 139 14.28 -5.19 -26.00
CA SER A 139 15.62 -5.11 -26.61
C SER A 139 16.61 -4.36 -25.71
N THR A 140 16.15 -3.33 -25.00
CA THR A 140 16.96 -2.58 -24.04
C THR A 140 16.78 -3.05 -22.60
N GLY A 141 15.83 -3.95 -22.32
CA GLY A 141 15.48 -4.37 -20.97
C GLY A 141 14.87 -3.26 -20.10
N THR A 142 14.18 -2.28 -20.73
CA THR A 142 13.67 -1.11 -20.01
C THR A 142 12.15 -1.18 -19.87
N ILE A 143 11.66 -0.87 -18.66
CA ILE A 143 10.22 -0.71 -18.35
C ILE A 143 9.95 0.72 -17.93
N LEU A 144 8.94 1.35 -18.53
CA LEU A 144 8.39 2.62 -18.10
C LEU A 144 7.24 2.37 -17.11
N ILE A 145 7.31 2.99 -15.95
CA ILE A 145 6.34 2.81 -14.86
C ILE A 145 5.71 4.15 -14.51
N TYR A 146 4.39 4.16 -14.42
CA TYR A 146 3.59 5.29 -13.95
C TYR A 146 3.24 5.11 -12.48
N GLY A 147 3.83 5.92 -11.61
CA GLY A 147 3.64 5.88 -10.17
C GLY A 147 2.55 6.83 -9.66
N LYS A 148 2.36 6.85 -8.34
CA LYS A 148 1.42 7.74 -7.67
C LYS A 148 1.74 9.22 -7.99
N GLY A 149 0.70 9.97 -8.37
CA GLY A 149 0.82 11.40 -8.70
C GLY A 149 1.37 11.67 -10.11
N ASN A 150 1.13 10.74 -11.04
CA ASN A 150 1.55 10.81 -12.44
C ASN A 150 3.09 10.97 -12.62
N LYS A 151 3.84 10.40 -11.67
CA LYS A 151 5.31 10.39 -11.74
C LYS A 151 5.76 9.19 -12.56
N GLU A 152 6.53 9.44 -13.61
CA GLU A 152 7.11 8.41 -14.46
C GLU A 152 8.51 8.03 -13.94
N ARG A 153 8.83 6.75 -14.01
CA ARG A 153 10.20 6.27 -13.81
C ARG A 153 10.51 5.11 -14.75
N ARG A 154 11.76 5.04 -15.15
CA ARG A 154 12.28 3.91 -15.93
C ARG A 154 13.04 2.97 -15.03
N ILE A 155 12.82 1.67 -15.20
CA ILE A 155 13.56 0.62 -14.52
C ILE A 155 14.23 -0.24 -15.60
N ASN A 156 15.51 -0.55 -15.38
CA ASN A 156 16.25 -1.49 -16.24
C ASN A 156 16.20 -2.89 -15.63
N ILE A 157 15.83 -3.86 -16.45
CA ILE A 157 15.92 -5.27 -16.11
C ILE A 157 17.33 -5.73 -16.50
N GLY A 158 18.20 -5.91 -15.51
CA GLY A 158 19.60 -6.33 -15.74
C GLY A 158 19.77 -7.85 -15.92
N ASN A 159 18.73 -8.65 -15.69
CA ASN A 159 18.79 -10.11 -15.76
C ASN A 159 18.23 -10.62 -17.09
N GLU A 160 19.10 -11.30 -17.87
CA GLU A 160 18.72 -11.87 -19.17
C GLU A 160 17.64 -12.96 -19.07
N GLN A 161 17.60 -13.72 -17.97
CA GLN A 161 16.56 -14.73 -17.74
C GLN A 161 15.17 -14.08 -17.63
N VAL A 162 15.08 -12.95 -16.94
CA VAL A 162 13.82 -12.19 -16.84
C VAL A 162 13.39 -11.67 -18.21
N ILE A 163 14.33 -11.17 -19.01
CA ILE A 163 14.04 -10.71 -20.38
C ILE A 163 13.57 -11.87 -21.24
N SER A 164 14.20 -13.04 -21.10
CA SER A 164 13.83 -14.25 -21.87
C SER A 164 12.40 -14.68 -21.56
N ILE A 165 12.03 -14.77 -20.29
CA ILE A 165 10.67 -15.17 -19.88
C ILE A 165 9.61 -14.17 -20.34
N LEU A 166 9.94 -12.87 -20.34
CA LEU A 166 9.05 -11.83 -20.85
C LEU A 166 8.86 -11.91 -22.37
N LYS A 167 9.91 -12.26 -23.10
CA LYS A 167 9.82 -12.50 -24.55
C LYS A 167 8.94 -13.69 -24.87
N GLU A 168 9.03 -14.76 -24.07
CA GLU A 168 8.23 -15.97 -24.25
C GLU A 168 6.75 -15.73 -23.90
N TYR A 169 6.48 -14.91 -22.88
CA TYR A 169 5.11 -14.58 -22.45
C TYR A 169 4.38 -13.66 -23.44
N ARG A 170 5.08 -12.81 -24.15
CA ARG A 170 4.52 -11.82 -25.07
C ARG A 170 3.94 -12.47 -26.33
#